data_5ab4f40cec9c711605f895c9281f5ab8
#
_entry.id   5ab4f40cec9c711605f895c9281f5ab8
#
_cell.length_a   1.000
_cell.length_b   1.000
_cell.length_c   1.000
_cell.angle_alpha   90.00
_cell.angle_beta   90.00
_cell.angle_gamma   90.00
#
_symmetry.space_group_name_H-M   'P 1'
#
loop_
_entity.id
_entity.type
_entity.pdbx_description
1 polymer ?
#
loop_
_entity_poly.entity_id
_entity_poly.type
_entity_poly.pdbx_seq_one_letter_code
_entity_poly.pdbx_strand_id
1 'polypeptide(L)'
;MGVFLMVPRCAVRRRWAPLRWLTGFHRSTSVQQCSTNALGLLQQRKQLPSVVPRPWDSRSRGRRALHAGSSRLQEVMLTSERYGVRRLPFSHVSEGDVAFFEQIMPGRVITNAEELKPFNVDWLKSVRGCSKLMLKPQTTAEVSQVLRYCYERNLAVNPQGGNTGLVGGSVPVFDEIILSTVLMNRITSFDKVSGILVCQAGCILEKLNEYLEEQGFIMPLDLGAKGSCHIGGNVATNAGGLRLLRYGSLRGTVLGLEVVLADGSALDCLASLRKDNTGYDLKQLFIGSEGTLGVITAVSILCPQKPKAVNLAFLGCQSFAKVLETFTTCRAMLGEILSAYEFMDERCMELVERHLKLTSPVRDSPFYVLIETSGSNSTHDEEKLNNFLEQAMTSGLVTDGTVATDEKKIKPQLQNQPLQFSRGGTSPGLGKLKTALERMPMPVFIPSGVLEA
;
A
#
# COMPACT_ATOMS: atom_id res chain seq x y z
N MET A 1 -37.77 31.74 20.61
CA MET A 1 -37.04 31.82 21.90
C MET A 1 -35.61 31.42 21.61
N GLY A 2 -34.72 32.40 21.50
CA GLY A 2 -33.32 32.19 21.24
C GLY A 2 -32.55 32.04 22.55
N VAL A 3 -31.53 31.18 22.53
CA VAL A 3 -30.53 31.15 23.58
C VAL A 3 -29.17 31.41 22.90
N PHE A 4 -28.65 32.58 23.13
CA PHE A 4 -27.27 32.98 22.86
C PHE A 4 -26.37 32.41 23.97
N LEU A 5 -25.30 31.68 23.59
CA LEU A 5 -24.21 31.39 24.52
C LEU A 5 -22.97 32.19 24.09
N MET A 6 -22.59 33.11 24.98
CA MET A 6 -21.37 33.90 24.91
C MET A 6 -20.14 33.05 25.21
N VAL A 7 -19.09 33.22 24.38
CA VAL A 7 -17.73 32.73 24.64
C VAL A 7 -16.86 33.96 24.98
N PRO A 8 -16.02 33.94 26.05
CA PRO A 8 -15.23 35.08 26.45
C PRO A 8 -14.04 35.34 25.54
N ARG A 9 -13.89 36.61 25.15
CA ARG A 9 -12.74 37.15 24.44
C ARG A 9 -11.54 37.24 25.36
N CYS A 10 -10.45 36.57 25.02
CA CYS A 10 -9.14 36.83 25.62
C CYS A 10 -8.38 37.79 24.68
N ALA A 11 -8.12 39.01 25.20
CA ALA A 11 -7.46 40.08 24.46
C ALA A 11 -5.93 39.94 24.56
N VAL A 12 -5.24 39.71 23.47
CA VAL A 12 -3.80 39.98 23.37
C VAL A 12 -3.59 41.10 22.33
N ARG A 13 -3.32 42.29 22.87
CA ARG A 13 -2.86 43.45 22.10
C ARG A 13 -1.43 43.21 21.62
N ARG A 14 -1.22 43.12 20.32
CA ARG A 14 0.07 43.44 19.69
C ARG A 14 -0.14 44.57 18.66
N ARG A 15 0.66 45.62 18.86
CA ARG A 15 0.71 46.85 18.03
C ARG A 15 1.24 46.51 16.66
N TRP A 16 0.48 46.88 15.64
CA TRP A 16 0.95 46.93 14.26
C TRP A 16 1.26 48.37 13.88
N ALA A 17 2.47 48.63 13.38
CA ALA A 17 2.83 49.88 12.76
C ALA A 17 2.42 49.89 11.29
N PRO A 18 1.93 50.98 10.76
CA PRO A 18 1.46 51.03 9.34
C PRO A 18 2.65 51.21 8.40
N LEU A 19 2.80 50.31 7.43
CA LEU A 19 3.66 50.47 6.27
C LEU A 19 2.96 51.37 5.26
N ARG A 20 3.58 52.54 4.98
CA ARG A 20 3.15 53.49 3.95
C ARG A 20 3.37 52.92 2.56
N TRP A 21 2.33 52.92 1.74
CA TRP A 21 2.41 52.70 0.29
C TRP A 21 2.93 53.95 -0.37
N LEU A 22 4.05 53.85 -1.06
CA LEU A 22 4.53 54.84 -2.02
C LEU A 22 4.01 54.47 -3.42
N THR A 23 3.11 55.27 -3.93
CA THR A 23 2.69 55.30 -5.32
C THR A 23 3.78 55.89 -6.18
N GLY A 24 4.28 55.17 -7.16
CA GLY A 24 5.17 55.68 -8.20
C GLY A 24 4.87 54.94 -9.52
N PHE A 25 4.01 55.54 -10.34
CA PHE A 25 3.82 55.15 -11.74
C PHE A 25 5.01 55.58 -12.56
N HIS A 26 5.74 54.68 -13.17
CA HIS A 26 6.49 54.93 -14.40
C HIS A 26 6.26 53.80 -15.39
N ARG A 27 5.64 54.13 -16.51
CA ARG A 27 5.58 53.32 -17.73
C ARG A 27 6.97 53.26 -18.36
N SER A 28 7.45 52.03 -18.69
CA SER A 28 8.30 51.83 -19.88
C SER A 28 8.26 50.34 -20.28
N THR A 29 7.66 50.12 -21.41
CA THR A 29 8.03 49.26 -22.56
C THR A 29 9.18 48.29 -22.35
N SER A 30 8.89 47.00 -22.18
CA SER A 30 9.66 45.85 -22.69
C SER A 30 8.97 44.50 -22.42
N VAL A 31 7.87 44.21 -23.10
CA VAL A 31 7.17 42.89 -23.07
C VAL A 31 7.36 42.18 -24.43
N GLN A 32 8.45 42.43 -25.13
CA GLN A 32 8.64 41.82 -26.46
C GLN A 32 9.94 41.03 -26.67
N GLN A 33 10.69 40.70 -25.62
CA GLN A 33 11.94 39.97 -25.78
C GLN A 33 12.07 38.62 -25.01
N CYS A 34 11.00 38.14 -24.40
CA CYS A 34 11.02 36.82 -23.70
C CYS A 34 10.43 35.66 -24.50
N SER A 35 9.84 35.89 -25.69
CA SER A 35 9.20 34.80 -26.46
C SER A 35 10.05 34.19 -27.57
N THR A 36 11.28 34.67 -27.81
CA THR A 36 12.17 34.13 -28.85
C THR A 36 13.25 33.17 -28.36
N ASN A 37 13.50 33.07 -27.06
CA ASN A 37 14.50 32.14 -26.53
C ASN A 37 13.94 30.73 -26.14
N ALA A 38 12.64 30.55 -26.13
CA ALA A 38 12.03 29.24 -25.86
C ALA A 38 11.96 28.32 -27.09
N LEU A 39 11.99 28.90 -28.31
CA LEU A 39 11.99 28.09 -29.55
C LEU A 39 13.38 27.61 -29.98
N GLY A 40 14.45 28.22 -29.50
CA GLY A 40 15.83 27.83 -29.83
C GLY A 40 16.36 26.58 -29.14
N LEU A 41 15.75 26.18 -28.02
CA LEU A 41 16.17 25.00 -27.23
C LEU A 41 15.50 23.68 -27.65
N LEU A 42 14.52 23.73 -28.53
CA LEU A 42 13.82 22.53 -29.05
C LEU A 42 14.44 21.95 -30.33
N GLN A 43 15.43 22.63 -30.94
CA GLN A 43 16.08 22.15 -32.18
C GLN A 43 17.43 21.48 -32.02
N GLN A 44 17.95 21.30 -30.81
CA GLN A 44 19.16 20.50 -30.56
C GLN A 44 18.89 19.16 -29.90
N ARG A 45 17.86 18.42 -30.35
CA ARG A 45 17.85 16.97 -30.11
C ARG A 45 18.82 16.29 -31.08
N LYS A 46 20.04 16.08 -30.61
CA LYS A 46 20.94 15.11 -31.23
C LYS A 46 20.26 13.75 -31.20
N GLN A 47 20.17 13.15 -32.39
CA GLN A 47 19.66 11.80 -32.61
C GLN A 47 20.33 10.80 -31.69
N LEU A 48 19.59 10.26 -30.72
CA LEU A 48 19.95 9.02 -30.06
C LEU A 48 19.67 7.87 -31.05
N PRO A 49 20.57 6.89 -31.17
CA PRO A 49 20.36 5.77 -32.07
C PRO A 49 19.12 5.00 -31.65
N SER A 50 18.20 4.79 -32.57
CA SER A 50 17.01 3.97 -32.40
C SER A 50 17.44 2.52 -32.14
N VAL A 51 17.30 2.08 -30.89
CA VAL A 51 17.39 0.66 -30.55
C VAL A 51 16.07 0.01 -31.03
N VAL A 52 16.08 -0.51 -32.24
CA VAL A 52 15.01 -1.36 -32.76
C VAL A 52 15.11 -2.70 -32.02
N PRO A 53 14.06 -3.17 -31.32
CA PRO A 53 14.06 -4.50 -30.75
C PRO A 53 14.14 -5.51 -31.88
N ARG A 54 15.16 -6.36 -31.88
CA ARG A 54 15.24 -7.48 -32.83
C ARG A 54 14.07 -8.43 -32.56
N PRO A 55 13.45 -9.02 -33.64
CA PRO A 55 12.43 -10.04 -33.47
C PRO A 55 13.05 -11.24 -32.73
N TRP A 56 12.32 -11.78 -31.77
CA TRP A 56 12.72 -13.00 -31.08
C TRP A 56 12.76 -14.20 -32.05
N ASP A 57 13.95 -14.66 -32.33
CA ASP A 57 14.16 -15.85 -33.15
C ASP A 57 13.82 -17.11 -32.33
N SER A 58 12.76 -17.80 -32.73
CA SER A 58 12.19 -18.96 -32.03
C SER A 58 12.94 -20.27 -32.31
N ARG A 59 14.21 -20.22 -32.67
CA ARG A 59 15.00 -21.43 -33.04
C ARG A 59 16.26 -21.56 -32.19
N SER A 60 16.10 -21.89 -30.90
CA SER A 60 17.12 -22.67 -30.19
C SER A 60 16.44 -23.52 -29.12
N ARG A 61 15.90 -24.66 -29.56
CA ARG A 61 15.49 -25.75 -28.65
C ARG A 61 16.72 -26.44 -28.09
N GLY A 62 17.31 -25.84 -27.06
CA GLY A 62 18.16 -26.56 -26.11
C GLY A 62 17.27 -27.13 -25.00
N ARG A 63 16.96 -28.43 -25.05
CA ARG A 63 16.37 -29.15 -23.91
C ARG A 63 17.34 -29.08 -22.74
N ARG A 64 17.21 -28.07 -21.88
CA ARG A 64 17.76 -28.17 -20.51
C ARG A 64 16.80 -29.02 -19.72
N ALA A 65 17.24 -30.25 -19.42
CA ALA A 65 16.58 -31.07 -18.41
C ALA A 65 16.47 -30.30 -17.11
N LEU A 66 15.25 -29.99 -16.68
CA LEU A 66 14.97 -29.53 -15.35
C LEU A 66 15.23 -30.72 -14.44
N HIS A 67 16.40 -30.79 -13.84
CA HIS A 67 16.64 -31.63 -12.68
C HIS A 67 15.69 -31.15 -11.58
N ALA A 68 14.69 -31.96 -11.26
CA ALA A 68 13.88 -31.85 -10.06
C ALA A 68 14.73 -32.28 -8.84
N GLY A 69 15.77 -31.52 -8.55
CA GLY A 69 16.40 -31.52 -7.24
C GLY A 69 15.64 -30.50 -6.41
N SER A 70 15.19 -30.89 -5.21
CA SER A 70 14.71 -29.98 -4.19
C SER A 70 15.83 -29.01 -3.79
N SER A 71 16.07 -27.99 -4.62
CA SER A 71 16.87 -26.85 -4.23
C SER A 71 16.06 -26.14 -3.14
N ARG A 72 16.36 -26.41 -1.86
CA ARG A 72 16.13 -25.44 -0.81
C ARG A 72 16.62 -24.13 -1.42
N LEU A 73 15.71 -23.14 -1.54
CA LEU A 73 16.10 -21.80 -1.97
C LEU A 73 17.23 -21.39 -1.03
N GLN A 74 18.46 -21.40 -1.56
CA GLN A 74 19.64 -21.08 -0.77
C GLN A 74 19.53 -19.60 -0.47
N GLU A 75 19.45 -19.25 0.81
CA GLU A 75 19.40 -17.84 1.24
C GLU A 75 20.57 -17.09 0.58
N VAL A 76 20.25 -15.99 -0.06
CA VAL A 76 21.20 -15.19 -0.80
C VAL A 76 21.73 -14.09 0.11
N MET A 77 23.02 -14.10 0.38
CA MET A 77 23.68 -13.00 1.10
C MET A 77 23.75 -11.75 0.21
N LEU A 78 23.34 -10.61 0.77
CA LEU A 78 23.62 -9.30 0.17
C LEU A 78 25.10 -8.99 0.31
N THR A 79 25.81 -8.96 -0.83
CA THR A 79 27.22 -8.57 -0.88
C THR A 79 27.45 -7.45 -1.88
N SER A 80 28.46 -6.60 -1.64
CA SER A 80 28.83 -5.53 -2.55
C SER A 80 29.21 -6.03 -3.96
N GLU A 81 29.77 -7.23 -4.05
CA GLU A 81 30.15 -7.87 -5.32
C GLU A 81 28.94 -8.23 -6.15
N ARG A 82 27.90 -8.75 -5.51
CA ARG A 82 26.68 -9.20 -6.18
C ARG A 82 25.78 -8.05 -6.64
N TYR A 83 25.63 -7.02 -5.82
CA TYR A 83 24.70 -5.92 -6.07
C TYR A 83 25.37 -4.64 -6.54
N GLY A 84 26.71 -4.62 -6.68
CA GLY A 84 27.47 -3.46 -7.10
C GLY A 84 27.42 -2.29 -6.10
N VAL A 85 27.01 -2.56 -4.85
CA VAL A 85 26.91 -1.56 -3.78
C VAL A 85 28.11 -1.62 -2.87
N ARG A 86 28.51 -0.46 -2.34
CA ARG A 86 29.60 -0.34 -1.38
C ARG A 86 29.08 0.17 -0.06
N ARG A 87 29.57 -0.41 1.04
CA ARG A 87 29.32 0.15 2.36
C ARG A 87 29.88 1.56 2.43
N LEU A 88 29.02 2.50 2.78
CA LEU A 88 29.45 3.87 3.02
C LEU A 88 30.31 3.96 4.31
N PRO A 89 31.07 5.04 4.52
CA PRO A 89 32.00 5.18 5.65
C PRO A 89 31.28 5.48 6.97
N PHE A 90 30.26 4.68 7.28
CA PHE A 90 29.61 4.69 8.60
C PHE A 90 30.47 4.01 9.65
N SER A 91 30.38 4.47 10.90
CA SER A 91 31.01 3.85 12.05
C SER A 91 30.44 2.44 12.29
N HIS A 92 31.22 1.58 12.93
CA HIS A 92 30.71 0.31 13.44
C HIS A 92 30.16 0.50 14.85
N VAL A 93 29.15 -0.30 15.19
CA VAL A 93 28.56 -0.33 16.53
C VAL A 93 29.60 -0.87 17.53
N SER A 94 29.82 -0.14 18.63
CA SER A 94 30.68 -0.51 19.75
C SER A 94 29.87 -0.94 20.98
N GLU A 95 30.51 -1.53 21.97
CA GLU A 95 29.89 -1.86 23.26
C GLU A 95 29.35 -0.62 23.98
N GLY A 96 30.03 0.52 23.85
CA GLY A 96 29.59 1.79 24.39
C GLY A 96 28.27 2.28 23.77
N ASP A 97 28.07 2.06 22.45
CA ASP A 97 26.83 2.38 21.77
C ASP A 97 25.69 1.49 22.27
N VAL A 98 25.94 0.19 22.46
CA VAL A 98 24.96 -0.75 23.02
C VAL A 98 24.56 -0.34 24.44
N ALA A 99 25.52 0.01 25.28
CA ALA A 99 25.26 0.47 26.65
C ALA A 99 24.41 1.77 26.67
N PHE A 100 24.67 2.69 25.73
CA PHE A 100 23.84 3.89 25.58
C PHE A 100 22.40 3.56 25.20
N PHE A 101 22.18 2.68 24.24
CA PHE A 101 20.83 2.26 23.84
C PHE A 101 20.10 1.53 24.96
N GLU A 102 20.80 0.73 25.76
CA GLU A 102 20.21 0.07 26.95
C GLU A 102 19.77 1.09 28.03
N GLN A 103 20.44 2.23 28.15
CA GLN A 103 19.99 3.30 29.07
C GLN A 103 18.68 3.94 28.61
N ILE A 104 18.50 4.12 27.28
CA ILE A 104 17.26 4.69 26.71
C ILE A 104 16.14 3.67 26.73
N MET A 105 16.43 2.41 26.42
CA MET A 105 15.46 1.36 26.18
C MET A 105 15.83 0.07 26.91
N PRO A 106 15.78 0.01 28.24
CA PRO A 106 16.18 -1.16 29.01
C PRO A 106 15.45 -2.43 28.56
N GLY A 107 16.21 -3.49 28.24
CA GLY A 107 15.70 -4.80 27.82
C GLY A 107 15.04 -4.80 26.42
N ARG A 108 15.23 -3.75 25.61
CA ARG A 108 14.69 -3.62 24.26
C ARG A 108 15.77 -3.47 23.18
N VAL A 109 16.99 -3.76 23.54
CA VAL A 109 18.18 -3.79 22.69
C VAL A 109 18.57 -5.24 22.44
N ILE A 110 18.40 -5.72 21.22
CA ILE A 110 18.61 -7.12 20.85
C ILE A 110 19.94 -7.28 20.13
N THR A 111 20.84 -8.06 20.71
CA THR A 111 22.16 -8.39 20.17
C THR A 111 22.32 -9.89 19.89
N ASN A 112 21.39 -10.72 20.35
CA ASN A 112 21.43 -12.17 20.15
C ASN A 112 21.27 -12.52 18.65
N ALA A 113 22.24 -13.22 18.08
CA ALA A 113 22.29 -13.54 16.65
C ALA A 113 21.10 -14.40 16.18
N GLU A 114 20.63 -15.35 17.01
CA GLU A 114 19.49 -16.22 16.66
C GLU A 114 18.18 -15.42 16.65
N GLU A 115 18.00 -14.50 17.58
CA GLU A 115 16.85 -13.61 17.61
C GLU A 115 16.84 -12.62 16.43
N LEU A 116 18.01 -12.16 15.97
CA LEU A 116 18.16 -11.25 14.84
C LEU A 116 17.97 -11.91 13.47
N LYS A 117 18.14 -13.22 13.38
CA LYS A 117 18.10 -13.98 12.13
C LYS A 117 16.83 -13.73 11.29
N PRO A 118 15.60 -13.76 11.81
CA PRO A 118 14.39 -13.50 11.02
C PRO A 118 14.26 -12.04 10.55
N PHE A 119 14.92 -11.10 11.23
CA PHE A 119 14.89 -9.67 10.87
C PHE A 119 15.95 -9.30 9.84
N ASN A 120 16.93 -10.15 9.64
CA ASN A 120 17.98 -10.04 8.62
C ASN A 120 17.62 -10.73 7.30
N VAL A 121 16.42 -11.27 7.16
CA VAL A 121 16.00 -12.04 5.96
C VAL A 121 14.65 -11.48 5.49
N ASP A 122 14.49 -11.27 4.17
CA ASP A 122 13.21 -10.84 3.60
C ASP A 122 12.16 -11.97 3.62
N TRP A 123 10.90 -11.62 3.36
CA TRP A 123 9.78 -12.56 3.36
C TRP A 123 9.99 -13.75 2.41
N LEU A 124 10.50 -13.51 1.20
CA LEU A 124 10.77 -14.54 0.21
C LEU A 124 12.06 -15.33 0.47
N LYS A 125 12.85 -14.94 1.49
CA LYS A 125 14.19 -15.49 1.76
C LYS A 125 15.15 -15.39 0.57
N SER A 126 14.97 -14.35 -0.24
CA SER A 126 15.76 -14.07 -1.42
C SER A 126 17.00 -13.21 -1.13
N VAL A 127 16.94 -12.43 -0.07
CA VAL A 127 18.03 -11.55 0.38
C VAL A 127 18.26 -11.69 1.87
N ARG A 128 19.53 -11.53 2.29
CA ARG A 128 19.93 -11.61 3.69
C ARG A 128 20.92 -10.51 4.03
N GLY A 129 20.59 -9.75 5.07
CA GLY A 129 21.48 -8.77 5.69
C GLY A 129 22.33 -9.36 6.82
N CYS A 130 23.09 -8.51 7.48
CA CYS A 130 24.00 -8.90 8.56
C CYS A 130 24.02 -7.91 9.74
N SER A 131 22.90 -7.30 10.06
CA SER A 131 22.76 -6.48 11.27
C SER A 131 23.06 -7.28 12.52
N LYS A 132 23.78 -6.66 13.45
CA LYS A 132 24.13 -7.24 14.75
C LYS A 132 23.36 -6.62 15.91
N LEU A 133 22.47 -5.67 15.60
CA LEU A 133 21.74 -4.89 16.61
C LEU A 133 20.34 -4.54 16.13
N MET A 134 19.32 -4.81 16.95
CA MET A 134 17.97 -4.34 16.76
C MET A 134 17.48 -3.56 17.97
N LEU A 135 16.90 -2.40 17.73
CA LEU A 135 16.30 -1.51 18.72
C LEU A 135 14.77 -1.52 18.58
N LYS A 136 14.07 -1.64 19.71
CA LYS A 136 12.61 -1.70 19.78
C LYS A 136 12.03 -0.52 20.58
N PRO A 137 12.00 0.70 20.02
CA PRO A 137 11.39 1.86 20.69
C PRO A 137 9.88 1.69 20.86
N GLN A 138 9.32 2.36 21.85
CA GLN A 138 7.88 2.43 22.14
C GLN A 138 7.28 3.83 21.89
N THR A 139 8.15 4.85 21.83
CA THR A 139 7.74 6.25 21.72
C THR A 139 8.55 6.98 20.66
N THR A 140 7.97 8.05 20.12
CA THR A 140 8.66 8.96 19.19
C THR A 140 9.86 9.62 19.85
N ALA A 141 9.79 9.90 21.15
CA ALA A 141 10.91 10.47 21.90
C ALA A 141 12.12 9.52 21.95
N GLU A 142 11.88 8.21 22.13
CA GLU A 142 12.96 7.21 22.08
C GLU A 142 13.54 7.12 20.68
N VAL A 143 12.72 7.11 19.62
CA VAL A 143 13.19 7.13 18.22
C VAL A 143 14.05 8.36 17.96
N SER A 144 13.63 9.54 18.44
CA SER A 144 14.37 10.79 18.32
C SER A 144 15.74 10.73 19.00
N GLN A 145 15.81 10.20 20.22
CA GLN A 145 17.08 10.05 20.94
C GLN A 145 18.02 9.07 20.26
N VAL A 146 17.49 7.94 19.80
CA VAL A 146 18.25 6.92 19.05
C VAL A 146 18.82 7.51 17.76
N LEU A 147 18.00 8.17 16.94
CA LEU A 147 18.45 8.69 15.66
C LEU A 147 19.47 9.83 15.83
N ARG A 148 19.24 10.72 16.81
CA ARG A 148 20.21 11.78 17.14
C ARG A 148 21.56 11.19 17.52
N TYR A 149 21.58 10.20 18.39
CA TYR A 149 22.82 9.53 18.75
C TYR A 149 23.49 8.85 17.55
N CYS A 150 22.70 8.13 16.72
CA CYS A 150 23.23 7.51 15.50
C CYS A 150 23.80 8.55 14.53
N TYR A 151 23.16 9.71 14.40
CA TYR A 151 23.66 10.83 13.60
C TYR A 151 25.00 11.35 14.11
N GLU A 152 25.11 11.64 15.41
CA GLU A 152 26.34 12.14 16.05
C GLU A 152 27.48 11.11 15.98
N ARG A 153 27.16 9.83 16.08
CA ARG A 153 28.11 8.71 16.02
C ARG A 153 28.40 8.23 14.60
N ASN A 154 27.71 8.79 13.59
CA ASN A 154 27.75 8.33 12.20
C ASN A 154 27.43 6.83 12.04
N LEU A 155 26.37 6.36 12.71
CA LEU A 155 25.88 4.98 12.63
C LEU A 155 24.75 4.86 11.60
N ALA A 156 24.78 3.82 10.78
CA ALA A 156 23.72 3.54 9.81
C ALA A 156 22.51 2.86 10.45
N VAL A 157 21.30 3.29 10.10
CA VAL A 157 20.03 2.77 10.62
C VAL A 157 19.14 2.30 9.48
N ASN A 158 18.51 1.14 9.66
CA ASN A 158 17.52 0.57 8.77
C ASN A 158 16.17 0.47 9.49
N PRO A 159 15.18 1.34 9.21
CA PRO A 159 13.85 1.22 9.77
C PRO A 159 13.16 -0.05 9.28
N GLN A 160 12.51 -0.79 10.19
CA GLN A 160 11.81 -2.02 9.85
C GLN A 160 10.45 -2.09 10.53
N GLY A 161 9.40 -2.32 9.72
CA GLY A 161 8.06 -2.66 10.20
C GLY A 161 7.88 -4.17 10.38
N GLY A 162 6.80 -4.74 9.81
CA GLY A 162 6.51 -6.17 9.87
C GLY A 162 7.39 -7.06 8.97
N ASN A 163 8.34 -6.51 8.25
CA ASN A 163 9.26 -7.20 7.33
C ASN A 163 8.53 -8.07 6.28
N THR A 164 7.41 -7.58 5.75
CA THR A 164 6.54 -8.28 4.80
C THR A 164 6.76 -7.88 3.34
N GLY A 165 7.68 -6.96 3.07
CA GLY A 165 8.04 -6.55 1.72
C GLY A 165 8.69 -7.69 0.91
N LEU A 166 8.37 -7.75 -0.40
CA LEU A 166 8.81 -8.84 -1.28
C LEU A 166 10.14 -8.54 -2.00
N VAL A 167 10.67 -7.32 -1.86
CA VAL A 167 11.86 -6.87 -2.60
C VAL A 167 13.07 -6.60 -1.69
N GLY A 168 13.01 -7.03 -0.45
CA GLY A 168 14.11 -6.91 0.51
C GLY A 168 14.37 -5.49 1.04
N GLY A 169 13.49 -4.52 0.78
CA GLY A 169 13.70 -3.11 1.14
C GLY A 169 13.78 -2.81 2.64
N SER A 170 13.30 -3.72 3.50
CA SER A 170 13.38 -3.61 4.97
C SER A 170 14.54 -4.41 5.57
N VAL A 171 15.34 -5.10 4.76
CA VAL A 171 16.49 -5.89 5.22
C VAL A 171 17.75 -5.04 5.17
N PRO A 172 18.59 -5.01 6.22
CA PRO A 172 19.88 -4.31 6.19
C PRO A 172 20.75 -4.82 5.06
N VAL A 173 21.42 -3.91 4.32
CA VAL A 173 22.34 -4.31 3.24
C VAL A 173 23.69 -4.79 3.82
N PHE A 174 24.12 -4.14 4.90
CA PHE A 174 25.38 -4.45 5.60
C PHE A 174 25.10 -4.69 7.09
N ASP A 175 25.67 -3.85 7.95
CA ASP A 175 25.59 -3.91 9.39
C ASP A 175 24.76 -2.78 10.02
N GLU A 176 23.82 -2.22 9.25
CA GLU A 176 22.92 -1.18 9.71
C GLU A 176 22.14 -1.65 10.93
N ILE A 177 21.93 -0.77 11.88
CA ILE A 177 21.09 -1.03 13.06
C ILE A 177 19.64 -1.17 12.62
N ILE A 178 18.97 -2.26 12.96
CA ILE A 178 17.53 -2.41 12.72
C ILE A 178 16.77 -1.59 13.77
N LEU A 179 15.97 -0.62 13.32
CA LEU A 179 15.05 0.14 14.16
C LEU A 179 13.62 -0.38 13.94
N SER A 180 13.14 -1.25 14.82
CA SER A 180 11.86 -1.94 14.67
C SER A 180 10.72 -1.17 15.31
N THR A 181 9.63 -0.98 14.56
CA THR A 181 8.40 -0.33 15.06
C THR A 181 7.48 -1.26 15.86
N VAL A 182 7.86 -2.50 16.11
CA VAL A 182 6.99 -3.55 16.66
C VAL A 182 6.31 -3.19 18.00
N LEU A 183 6.96 -2.39 18.84
CA LEU A 183 6.42 -1.95 20.12
C LEU A 183 5.69 -0.60 20.05
N MET A 184 5.67 0.06 18.89
CA MET A 184 4.91 1.29 18.64
C MET A 184 3.52 0.93 18.11
N ASN A 185 2.69 0.26 18.90
CA ASN A 185 1.48 -0.42 18.45
C ASN A 185 0.19 0.07 19.12
N ARG A 186 0.17 1.30 19.63
CA ARG A 186 -1.01 1.87 20.29
C ARG A 186 -1.90 2.62 19.33
N ILE A 187 -3.22 2.39 19.42
CA ILE A 187 -4.25 3.26 18.86
C ILE A 187 -4.38 4.47 19.81
N THR A 188 -4.17 5.67 19.28
CA THR A 188 -4.21 6.91 20.07
C THR A 188 -5.63 7.45 20.17
N SER A 189 -6.35 7.52 19.05
CA SER A 189 -7.73 8.00 19.02
C SER A 189 -8.47 7.53 17.77
N PHE A 190 -9.79 7.47 17.87
CA PHE A 190 -10.68 7.30 16.73
C PHE A 190 -11.91 8.22 16.89
N ASP A 191 -12.12 9.09 15.92
CA ASP A 191 -13.30 9.93 15.86
C ASP A 191 -14.33 9.36 14.90
N LYS A 192 -15.47 8.91 15.42
CA LYS A 192 -16.56 8.30 14.63
C LYS A 192 -17.27 9.28 13.69
N VAL A 193 -17.26 10.57 14.01
CA VAL A 193 -17.96 11.57 13.18
C VAL A 193 -17.18 11.83 11.89
N SER A 194 -15.88 12.01 12.01
CA SER A 194 -15.00 12.25 10.87
C SER A 194 -14.50 10.97 10.20
N GLY A 195 -14.52 9.82 10.90
CA GLY A 195 -13.93 8.56 10.47
C GLY A 195 -12.40 8.58 10.52
N ILE A 196 -11.81 9.37 11.41
CA ILE A 196 -10.35 9.55 11.46
C ILE A 196 -9.75 8.72 12.59
N LEU A 197 -8.82 7.84 12.24
CA LEU A 197 -8.02 7.03 13.14
C LEU A 197 -6.62 7.63 13.29
N VAL A 198 -6.14 7.77 14.53
CA VAL A 198 -4.74 8.11 14.83
C VAL A 198 -4.11 6.96 15.59
N CYS A 199 -2.98 6.47 15.09
CA CYS A 199 -2.28 5.34 15.71
C CYS A 199 -0.77 5.40 15.47
N GLN A 200 -0.02 4.65 16.28
CA GLN A 200 1.42 4.48 16.10
C GLN A 200 1.75 3.60 14.90
N ALA A 201 2.92 3.81 14.31
CA ALA A 201 3.37 3.19 13.06
C ALA A 201 3.51 1.66 13.08
N GLY A 202 3.71 1.06 14.24
CA GLY A 202 3.84 -0.39 14.44
C GLY A 202 2.51 -1.12 14.63
N CYS A 203 1.36 -0.45 14.54
CA CYS A 203 0.07 -1.11 14.58
C CYS A 203 -0.10 -2.06 13.39
N ILE A 204 -0.51 -3.30 13.66
CA ILE A 204 -0.77 -4.33 12.64
C ILE A 204 -2.08 -4.00 11.93
N LEU A 205 -2.09 -4.06 10.60
CA LEU A 205 -3.23 -3.69 9.75
C LEU A 205 -4.52 -4.45 10.11
N GLU A 206 -4.43 -5.76 10.35
CA GLU A 206 -5.57 -6.60 10.75
C GLU A 206 -6.15 -6.16 12.09
N LYS A 207 -5.29 -5.85 13.08
CA LYS A 207 -5.73 -5.37 14.39
C LYS A 207 -6.42 -3.99 14.31
N LEU A 208 -5.95 -3.12 13.43
CA LEU A 208 -6.63 -1.85 13.16
C LEU A 208 -7.99 -2.08 12.51
N ASN A 209 -8.09 -3.03 11.59
CA ASN A 209 -9.36 -3.34 10.94
C ASN A 209 -10.36 -3.97 11.93
N GLU A 210 -9.93 -4.93 12.77
CA GLU A 210 -10.75 -5.52 13.84
C GLU A 210 -11.33 -4.44 14.77
N TYR A 211 -10.47 -3.53 15.26
CA TYR A 211 -10.88 -2.41 16.10
C TYR A 211 -11.91 -1.50 15.41
N LEU A 212 -11.70 -1.17 14.15
CA LEU A 212 -12.58 -0.30 13.38
C LEU A 212 -13.93 -0.98 13.07
N GLU A 213 -13.92 -2.28 12.79
CA GLU A 213 -15.16 -3.04 12.53
C GLU A 213 -16.12 -3.02 13.71
N GLU A 214 -15.63 -3.07 14.95
CA GLU A 214 -16.43 -2.91 16.16
C GLU A 214 -17.07 -1.51 16.25
N GLN A 215 -16.46 -0.51 15.60
CA GLN A 215 -16.97 0.85 15.53
C GLN A 215 -17.84 1.13 14.30
N GLY A 216 -18.02 0.14 13.41
CA GLY A 216 -18.77 0.28 12.16
C GLY A 216 -17.96 0.88 11.00
N PHE A 217 -16.63 0.81 11.06
CA PHE A 217 -15.69 1.31 10.05
C PHE A 217 -14.75 0.21 9.58
N ILE A 218 -13.96 0.50 8.55
CA ILE A 218 -12.90 -0.38 8.04
C ILE A 218 -11.66 0.43 7.68
N MET A 219 -10.52 -0.24 7.58
CA MET A 219 -9.33 0.37 6.98
C MET A 219 -9.55 0.58 5.47
N PRO A 220 -9.07 1.69 4.88
CA PRO A 220 -9.13 1.90 3.42
C PRO A 220 -8.17 1.01 2.64
N LEU A 221 -7.37 0.23 3.33
CA LEU A 221 -6.31 -0.65 2.82
C LEU A 221 -6.61 -2.10 3.22
N ASP A 222 -6.42 -3.03 2.27
CA ASP A 222 -6.44 -4.48 2.54
C ASP A 222 -5.29 -5.15 1.78
N LEU A 223 -4.49 -5.95 2.48
CA LEU A 223 -3.27 -6.59 1.97
C LEU A 223 -3.24 -8.06 2.36
N GLY A 224 -2.62 -8.90 1.53
CA GLY A 224 -2.38 -10.30 1.86
C GLY A 224 -1.54 -10.50 3.14
N ALA A 225 -0.68 -9.54 3.46
CA ALA A 225 0.15 -9.54 4.67
C ALA A 225 -0.49 -8.86 5.90
N LYS A 226 -1.81 -8.58 5.88
CA LYS A 226 -2.52 -7.80 6.93
C LYS A 226 -2.28 -8.27 8.36
N GLY A 227 -2.08 -9.58 8.57
CA GLY A 227 -1.84 -10.18 9.88
C GLY A 227 -0.46 -9.87 10.49
N SER A 228 0.47 -9.28 9.73
CA SER A 228 1.84 -9.02 10.19
C SER A 228 2.45 -7.70 9.70
N CYS A 229 1.90 -7.07 8.64
CA CYS A 229 2.40 -5.78 8.20
C CYS A 229 2.02 -4.66 9.18
N HIS A 230 2.93 -3.68 9.33
CA HIS A 230 2.73 -2.51 10.17
C HIS A 230 2.27 -1.31 9.33
N ILE A 231 1.33 -0.51 9.86
CA ILE A 231 0.76 0.62 9.10
C ILE A 231 1.81 1.65 8.68
N GLY A 232 2.81 1.94 9.51
CA GLY A 232 3.92 2.82 9.15
C GLY A 232 4.72 2.31 7.96
N GLY A 233 4.99 0.99 7.89
CA GLY A 233 5.62 0.34 6.75
C GLY A 233 4.76 0.40 5.48
N ASN A 234 3.43 0.18 5.60
CA ASN A 234 2.50 0.32 4.49
C ASN A 234 2.48 1.74 3.92
N VAL A 235 2.52 2.76 4.79
CA VAL A 235 2.62 4.17 4.38
C VAL A 235 3.99 4.46 3.75
N ALA A 236 5.09 3.97 4.36
CA ALA A 236 6.44 4.17 3.84
C ALA A 236 6.64 3.57 2.44
N THR A 237 5.90 2.51 2.08
CA THR A 237 5.91 1.91 0.73
C THR A 237 4.75 2.38 -0.16
N ASN A 238 3.86 3.24 0.35
CA ASN A 238 2.62 3.64 -0.32
C ASN A 238 1.84 2.41 -0.84
N ALA A 239 1.63 1.42 0.02
CA ALA A 239 1.02 0.14 -0.34
C ALA A 239 -0.38 0.34 -0.91
N GLY A 240 -0.69 -0.34 -2.03
CA GLY A 240 -1.99 -0.25 -2.71
C GLY A 240 -3.02 -1.21 -2.12
N GLY A 241 -2.87 -2.50 -2.39
CA GLY A 241 -3.78 -3.56 -1.98
C GLY A 241 -5.12 -3.56 -2.72
N LEU A 242 -6.00 -4.49 -2.36
CA LEU A 242 -7.27 -4.74 -3.04
C LEU A 242 -8.20 -3.51 -3.09
N ARG A 243 -8.24 -2.74 -2.00
CA ARG A 243 -9.14 -1.59 -1.85
C ARG A 243 -8.67 -0.32 -2.55
N LEU A 244 -7.52 -0.37 -3.26
CA LEU A 244 -7.00 0.75 -4.03
C LEU A 244 -8.02 1.28 -5.04
N LEU A 245 -8.72 0.38 -5.72
CA LEU A 245 -9.71 0.74 -6.74
C LEU A 245 -10.87 1.57 -6.15
N ARG A 246 -11.28 1.25 -4.93
CA ARG A 246 -12.41 1.92 -4.25
C ARG A 246 -12.01 3.20 -3.54
N TYR A 247 -10.91 3.16 -2.79
CA TYR A 247 -10.54 4.25 -1.86
C TYR A 247 -9.30 5.03 -2.29
N GLY A 248 -8.68 4.64 -3.42
CA GLY A 248 -7.44 5.26 -3.88
C GLY A 248 -6.21 4.80 -3.08
N SER A 249 -5.09 5.45 -3.35
CA SER A 249 -3.82 5.16 -2.66
C SER A 249 -3.79 5.79 -1.26
N LEU A 250 -2.85 5.33 -0.42
CA LEU A 250 -2.61 5.91 0.90
C LEU A 250 -2.29 7.40 0.87
N ARG A 251 -1.75 7.92 -0.24
CA ARG A 251 -1.54 9.37 -0.43
C ARG A 251 -2.82 10.18 -0.28
N GLY A 252 -3.96 9.63 -0.69
CA GLY A 252 -5.26 10.29 -0.58
C GLY A 252 -5.99 10.07 0.75
N THR A 253 -5.65 9.00 1.48
CA THR A 253 -6.33 8.61 2.72
C THR A 253 -5.56 8.96 3.99
N VAL A 254 -4.22 9.09 3.90
CA VAL A 254 -3.38 9.56 5.02
C VAL A 254 -3.52 11.07 5.16
N LEU A 255 -4.05 11.51 6.29
CA LEU A 255 -4.30 12.93 6.61
C LEU A 255 -3.12 13.57 7.33
N GLY A 256 -2.35 12.80 8.08
CA GLY A 256 -1.22 13.29 8.84
C GLY A 256 -0.20 12.22 9.17
N LEU A 257 1.04 12.65 9.41
CA LEU A 257 2.15 11.80 9.82
C LEU A 257 2.96 12.48 10.92
N GLU A 258 3.46 11.69 11.84
CA GLU A 258 4.57 12.06 12.71
C GLU A 258 5.80 11.30 12.22
N VAL A 259 6.92 12.01 12.03
CA VAL A 259 8.15 11.45 11.45
C VAL A 259 9.35 11.94 12.24
N VAL A 260 10.33 11.08 12.48
CA VAL A 260 11.63 11.48 13.03
C VAL A 260 12.67 11.45 11.92
N LEU A 261 13.34 12.59 11.72
CA LEU A 261 14.38 12.75 10.71
C LEU A 261 15.71 12.11 11.19
N ALA A 262 16.67 12.00 10.29
CA ALA A 262 17.95 11.35 10.58
C ALA A 262 18.74 12.02 11.71
N ASP A 263 18.61 13.35 11.88
CA ASP A 263 19.24 14.12 12.97
C ASP A 263 18.50 14.02 14.32
N GLY A 264 17.44 13.22 14.39
CA GLY A 264 16.59 13.06 15.56
C GLY A 264 15.52 14.14 15.72
N SER A 265 15.39 15.09 14.79
CA SER A 265 14.32 16.07 14.80
C SER A 265 12.97 15.41 14.55
N ALA A 266 11.98 15.63 15.43
CA ALA A 266 10.63 15.16 15.22
C ALA A 266 9.84 16.19 14.40
N LEU A 267 9.31 15.76 13.27
CA LEU A 267 8.41 16.53 12.42
C LEU A 267 6.98 16.07 12.71
N ASP A 268 6.21 16.94 13.38
CA ASP A 268 4.80 16.69 13.67
C ASP A 268 3.92 17.32 12.58
N CYS A 269 3.46 16.47 11.66
CA CYS A 269 2.43 16.77 10.67
C CYS A 269 1.18 15.90 10.93
N LEU A 270 0.93 15.50 12.19
CA LEU A 270 -0.16 14.61 12.58
C LEU A 270 -1.49 15.37 12.65
N ALA A 271 -1.93 15.90 11.51
CA ALA A 271 -3.20 16.57 11.39
C ALA A 271 -4.37 15.57 11.27
N SER A 272 -5.54 15.97 11.80
CA SER A 272 -6.81 15.23 11.65
C SER A 272 -7.82 16.05 10.84
N LEU A 273 -7.34 16.86 9.88
CA LEU A 273 -8.16 17.70 9.02
C LEU A 273 -8.25 17.06 7.64
N ARG A 274 -9.48 16.87 7.13
CA ARG A 274 -9.70 16.41 5.75
C ARG A 274 -9.33 17.45 4.70
N LYS A 275 -9.35 18.72 5.07
CA LYS A 275 -8.92 19.84 4.23
C LYS A 275 -7.92 20.68 5.01
N ASP A 276 -6.68 20.67 4.55
CA ASP A 276 -5.60 21.49 5.07
C ASP A 276 -4.89 22.20 3.89
N ASN A 277 -5.01 23.53 3.86
CA ASN A 277 -4.46 24.38 2.80
C ASN A 277 -3.37 25.31 3.36
N THR A 278 -2.77 25.01 4.50
CA THR A 278 -1.90 25.93 5.26
C THR A 278 -0.44 25.94 4.81
N GLY A 279 -0.10 25.41 3.66
CA GLY A 279 1.25 25.43 3.12
C GLY A 279 1.58 24.16 2.33
N TYR A 280 2.88 23.82 2.26
CA TYR A 280 3.30 22.59 1.62
C TYR A 280 2.85 21.36 2.42
N ASP A 281 2.35 20.38 1.71
CA ASP A 281 1.93 19.10 2.29
C ASP A 281 3.14 18.17 2.49
N LEU A 282 3.88 18.40 3.58
CA LEU A 282 5.14 17.71 3.84
C LEU A 282 5.00 16.21 4.04
N LYS A 283 3.83 15.72 4.50
CA LYS A 283 3.62 14.27 4.66
C LYS A 283 3.80 13.49 3.34
N GLN A 284 3.53 14.13 2.19
CA GLN A 284 3.67 13.50 0.86
C GLN A 284 5.12 13.12 0.52
N LEU A 285 6.11 13.74 1.15
CA LEU A 285 7.53 13.37 1.00
C LEU A 285 7.82 12.00 1.61
N PHE A 286 7.15 11.67 2.72
CA PHE A 286 7.41 10.44 3.48
C PHE A 286 6.57 9.27 3.01
N ILE A 287 5.41 9.50 2.39
CA ILE A 287 4.58 8.45 1.80
C ILE A 287 5.30 7.89 0.57
N GLY A 288 5.75 6.64 0.64
CA GLY A 288 6.54 5.99 -0.40
C GLY A 288 8.04 6.31 -0.35
N SER A 289 8.54 6.91 0.75
CA SER A 289 9.98 7.20 0.92
C SER A 289 10.81 5.99 1.38
N GLU A 290 10.16 4.90 1.78
CA GLU A 290 10.78 3.65 2.25
C GLU A 290 11.83 3.85 3.36
N GLY A 291 11.60 4.82 4.27
CA GLY A 291 12.50 5.12 5.38
C GLY A 291 13.75 5.92 5.00
N THR A 292 13.91 6.35 3.74
CA THR A 292 15.10 7.06 3.27
C THR A 292 15.16 8.53 3.73
N LEU A 293 14.01 9.13 4.07
CA LEU A 293 13.91 10.52 4.51
C LEU A 293 13.65 10.67 6.03
N GLY A 294 13.24 9.60 6.68
CA GLY A 294 12.93 9.60 8.11
C GLY A 294 12.11 8.37 8.50
N VAL A 295 11.88 8.21 9.80
CA VAL A 295 11.13 7.10 10.40
C VAL A 295 9.73 7.58 10.76
N ILE A 296 8.71 6.99 10.15
CA ILE A 296 7.30 7.26 10.50
C ILE A 296 7.01 6.64 11.87
N THR A 297 6.51 7.45 12.80
CA THR A 297 6.21 7.03 14.18
C THR A 297 4.73 7.00 14.50
N ALA A 298 3.92 7.86 13.84
CA ALA A 298 2.47 7.83 13.95
C ALA A 298 1.80 8.24 12.64
N VAL A 299 0.54 7.80 12.48
CA VAL A 299 -0.28 8.00 11.26
C VAL A 299 -1.67 8.47 11.67
N SER A 300 -2.18 9.48 10.97
CA SER A 300 -3.59 9.88 10.96
C SER A 300 -4.20 9.47 9.62
N ILE A 301 -5.24 8.62 9.62
CA ILE A 301 -5.80 8.04 8.41
C ILE A 301 -7.33 8.11 8.40
N LEU A 302 -7.89 8.43 7.24
CA LEU A 302 -9.32 8.45 6.99
C LEU A 302 -9.83 7.04 6.73
N CYS A 303 -10.75 6.58 7.57
CA CYS A 303 -11.36 5.26 7.52
C CYS A 303 -12.80 5.37 7.00
N PRO A 304 -13.17 4.62 5.95
CA PRO A 304 -14.53 4.58 5.46
C PRO A 304 -15.44 3.76 6.37
N GLN A 305 -16.74 4.05 6.30
CA GLN A 305 -17.74 3.21 6.97
C GLN A 305 -17.74 1.79 6.39
N LYS A 306 -17.98 0.81 7.26
CA LYS A 306 -18.10 -0.60 6.87
C LYS A 306 -19.29 -0.76 5.92
N PRO A 307 -19.10 -1.33 4.72
CA PRO A 307 -20.19 -1.59 3.81
C PRO A 307 -21.17 -2.60 4.41
N LYS A 308 -22.46 -2.45 4.10
CA LYS A 308 -23.52 -3.34 4.58
C LYS A 308 -23.75 -4.54 3.67
N ALA A 309 -23.30 -4.44 2.42
CA ALA A 309 -23.41 -5.49 1.42
C ALA A 309 -22.05 -5.67 0.74
N VAL A 310 -21.63 -6.92 0.59
CA VAL A 310 -20.43 -7.30 -0.18
C VAL A 310 -20.81 -8.48 -1.07
N ASN A 311 -20.60 -8.35 -2.37
CA ASN A 311 -20.83 -9.42 -3.33
C ASN A 311 -19.53 -9.70 -4.08
N LEU A 312 -19.34 -10.97 -4.45
CA LEU A 312 -18.21 -11.45 -5.23
C LEU A 312 -18.73 -12.09 -6.52
N ALA A 313 -18.12 -11.73 -7.66
CA ALA A 313 -18.32 -12.43 -8.91
C ALA A 313 -16.99 -12.98 -9.40
N PHE A 314 -16.97 -14.22 -9.89
CA PHE A 314 -15.81 -14.85 -10.47
C PHE A 314 -16.15 -15.29 -11.90
N LEU A 315 -15.44 -14.73 -12.88
CA LEU A 315 -15.82 -14.78 -14.28
C LEU A 315 -14.68 -15.34 -15.15
N GLY A 316 -15.01 -16.08 -16.21
CA GLY A 316 -14.08 -16.58 -17.21
C GLY A 316 -14.03 -15.70 -18.44
N CYS A 317 -12.84 -15.34 -18.90
CA CYS A 317 -12.58 -14.54 -20.11
C CYS A 317 -11.69 -15.29 -21.09
N GLN A 318 -11.99 -15.19 -22.42
CA GLN A 318 -11.27 -15.91 -23.47
C GLN A 318 -9.96 -15.25 -23.90
N SER A 319 -9.72 -14.00 -23.53
CA SER A 319 -8.48 -13.29 -23.85
C SER A 319 -8.22 -12.15 -22.87
N PHE A 320 -6.96 -11.70 -22.80
CA PHE A 320 -6.59 -10.54 -22.01
C PHE A 320 -7.29 -9.25 -22.48
N ALA A 321 -7.55 -9.11 -23.80
CA ALA A 321 -8.35 -8.00 -24.32
C ALA A 321 -9.75 -8.00 -23.71
N LYS A 322 -10.38 -9.18 -23.57
CA LYS A 322 -11.69 -9.30 -22.92
C LYS A 322 -11.63 -8.97 -21.43
N VAL A 323 -10.53 -9.26 -20.72
CA VAL A 323 -10.33 -8.81 -19.34
C VAL A 323 -10.36 -7.29 -19.26
N LEU A 324 -9.68 -6.57 -20.16
CA LEU A 324 -9.65 -5.11 -20.19
C LEU A 324 -11.00 -4.49 -20.56
N GLU A 325 -11.69 -5.03 -21.56
CA GLU A 325 -13.05 -4.60 -21.95
C GLU A 325 -14.04 -4.80 -20.78
N THR A 326 -13.96 -5.96 -20.10
CA THR A 326 -14.78 -6.27 -18.93
C THR A 326 -14.50 -5.28 -17.81
N PHE A 327 -13.24 -4.91 -17.57
CA PHE A 327 -12.89 -3.91 -16.58
C PHE A 327 -13.49 -2.53 -16.90
N THR A 328 -13.39 -2.09 -18.16
CA THR A 328 -13.95 -0.81 -18.61
C THR A 328 -15.47 -0.77 -18.41
N THR A 329 -16.18 -1.85 -18.80
CA THR A 329 -17.61 -1.99 -18.62
C THR A 329 -18.00 -2.04 -17.13
N CYS A 330 -17.23 -2.78 -16.34
CA CYS A 330 -17.38 -2.88 -14.89
C CYS A 330 -17.27 -1.50 -14.22
N ARG A 331 -16.26 -0.72 -14.53
CA ARG A 331 -16.10 0.66 -14.01
C ARG A 331 -17.28 1.57 -14.41
N ALA A 332 -17.77 1.45 -15.63
CA ALA A 332 -18.88 2.27 -16.11
C ALA A 332 -20.22 1.94 -15.42
N MET A 333 -20.48 0.65 -15.17
CA MET A 333 -21.76 0.21 -14.62
C MET A 333 -21.79 0.10 -13.09
N LEU A 334 -20.67 -0.24 -12.45
CA LEU A 334 -20.57 -0.52 -11.02
C LEU A 334 -19.77 0.52 -10.25
N GLY A 335 -19.41 1.66 -10.87
CA GLY A 335 -18.43 2.62 -10.35
C GLY A 335 -18.62 3.03 -8.89
N GLU A 336 -19.87 3.21 -8.41
CA GLU A 336 -20.15 3.59 -7.03
C GLU A 336 -20.10 2.43 -6.02
N ILE A 337 -20.16 1.17 -6.48
CA ILE A 337 -20.08 -0.01 -5.61
C ILE A 337 -18.89 -0.91 -5.89
N LEU A 338 -18.16 -0.70 -6.98
CA LEU A 338 -16.98 -1.48 -7.34
C LEU A 338 -15.88 -1.31 -6.28
N SER A 339 -15.47 -2.40 -5.67
CA SER A 339 -14.49 -2.44 -4.58
C SER A 339 -13.14 -3.01 -5.00
N ALA A 340 -13.14 -4.12 -5.75
CA ALA A 340 -11.94 -4.74 -6.27
C ALA A 340 -12.19 -5.37 -7.65
N TYR A 341 -11.12 -5.43 -8.45
CA TYR A 341 -11.08 -6.08 -9.74
C TYR A 341 -9.72 -6.74 -9.91
N GLU A 342 -9.67 -8.07 -9.85
CA GLU A 342 -8.44 -8.85 -9.91
C GLU A 342 -8.51 -9.82 -11.08
N PHE A 343 -7.44 -9.97 -11.86
CA PHE A 343 -7.39 -10.98 -12.91
C PHE A 343 -6.34 -12.05 -12.62
N MET A 344 -6.57 -13.25 -13.15
CA MET A 344 -5.68 -14.39 -13.02
C MET A 344 -5.61 -15.10 -14.39
N ASP A 345 -4.45 -15.67 -14.70
CA ASP A 345 -4.32 -16.60 -15.82
C ASP A 345 -4.55 -18.06 -15.38
N GLU A 346 -4.65 -18.95 -16.34
CA GLU A 346 -4.81 -20.38 -16.12
C GLU A 346 -3.72 -20.96 -15.20
N ARG A 347 -2.46 -20.51 -15.33
CA ARG A 347 -1.35 -20.97 -14.49
C ARG A 347 -1.52 -20.59 -13.04
N CYS A 348 -2.02 -19.40 -12.80
CA CYS A 348 -2.37 -18.94 -11.45
C CYS A 348 -3.40 -19.88 -10.81
N MET A 349 -4.43 -20.25 -11.56
CA MET A 349 -5.46 -21.19 -11.09
C MET A 349 -4.93 -22.59 -10.88
N GLU A 350 -4.05 -23.11 -11.74
CA GLU A 350 -3.34 -24.37 -11.50
C GLU A 350 -2.54 -24.37 -10.19
N LEU A 351 -1.87 -23.25 -9.86
CA LEU A 351 -1.13 -23.12 -8.61
C LEU A 351 -2.08 -23.11 -7.40
N VAL A 352 -3.23 -22.44 -7.51
CA VAL A 352 -4.28 -22.45 -6.48
C VAL A 352 -4.77 -23.89 -6.23
N GLU A 353 -5.12 -24.62 -7.26
CA GLU A 353 -5.57 -26.01 -7.14
C GLU A 353 -4.48 -26.92 -6.54
N ARG A 354 -3.25 -26.79 -7.05
CA ARG A 354 -2.11 -27.62 -6.63
C ARG A 354 -1.71 -27.38 -5.17
N HIS A 355 -1.58 -26.13 -4.77
CA HIS A 355 -1.00 -25.78 -3.47
C HIS A 355 -2.02 -25.52 -2.37
N LEU A 356 -3.18 -24.96 -2.73
CA LEU A 356 -4.23 -24.59 -1.78
C LEU A 356 -5.37 -25.61 -1.74
N LYS A 357 -5.37 -26.57 -2.69
CA LYS A 357 -6.43 -27.60 -2.83
C LYS A 357 -7.83 -26.99 -2.95
N LEU A 358 -7.92 -25.83 -3.60
CA LEU A 358 -9.18 -25.17 -3.90
C LEU A 358 -9.52 -25.38 -5.37
N THR A 359 -10.70 -25.94 -5.64
CA THR A 359 -11.18 -26.13 -7.01
C THR A 359 -11.71 -24.82 -7.56
N SER A 360 -11.35 -24.49 -8.82
CA SER A 360 -11.92 -23.33 -9.49
C SER A 360 -13.42 -23.50 -9.69
N PRO A 361 -14.24 -22.50 -9.32
CA PRO A 361 -15.68 -22.54 -9.55
C PRO A 361 -16.07 -22.32 -11.01
N VAL A 362 -15.17 -21.74 -11.82
CA VAL A 362 -15.28 -21.54 -13.29
C VAL A 362 -14.11 -22.25 -13.92
N ARG A 363 -14.35 -22.98 -15.03
CA ARG A 363 -13.34 -23.80 -15.72
C ARG A 363 -13.19 -23.38 -17.17
N ASP A 364 -12.20 -23.95 -17.83
CA ASP A 364 -11.98 -23.89 -19.28
C ASP A 364 -11.86 -22.46 -19.84
N SER A 365 -11.28 -21.57 -19.05
CA SER A 365 -10.97 -20.20 -19.48
C SER A 365 -9.47 -19.89 -19.32
N PRO A 366 -8.83 -19.26 -20.32
CA PRO A 366 -7.41 -18.87 -20.21
C PRO A 366 -7.18 -17.73 -19.23
N PHE A 367 -8.21 -16.94 -18.93
CA PHE A 367 -8.17 -15.85 -17.96
C PHE A 367 -9.42 -15.85 -17.08
N TYR A 368 -9.23 -15.41 -15.87
CA TYR A 368 -10.30 -15.28 -14.87
C TYR A 368 -10.26 -13.89 -14.25
N VAL A 369 -11.43 -13.40 -13.85
CA VAL A 369 -11.58 -12.11 -13.18
C VAL A 369 -12.38 -12.30 -11.91
N LEU A 370 -11.87 -11.78 -10.79
CA LEU A 370 -12.58 -11.63 -9.54
C LEU A 370 -13.04 -10.19 -9.38
N ILE A 371 -14.32 -9.98 -9.24
CA ILE A 371 -14.95 -8.67 -9.00
C ILE A 371 -15.54 -8.67 -7.59
N GLU A 372 -15.22 -7.64 -6.82
CA GLU A 372 -15.89 -7.37 -5.55
C GLU A 372 -16.69 -6.09 -5.66
N THR A 373 -17.95 -6.13 -5.27
CA THR A 373 -18.78 -4.95 -5.04
C THR A 373 -19.03 -4.76 -3.56
N SER A 374 -19.03 -3.52 -3.09
CA SER A 374 -19.31 -3.19 -1.70
C SER A 374 -20.12 -1.90 -1.61
N GLY A 375 -21.28 -1.96 -0.96
CA GLY A 375 -22.18 -0.81 -0.87
C GLY A 375 -22.99 -0.78 0.41
N SER A 376 -23.98 0.10 0.44
CA SER A 376 -24.83 0.36 1.61
C SER A 376 -26.21 -0.29 1.54
N ASN A 377 -26.59 -0.84 0.39
CA ASN A 377 -27.92 -1.43 0.16
C ASN A 377 -27.77 -2.72 -0.65
N SER A 378 -28.02 -3.87 -0.01
CA SER A 378 -27.87 -5.19 -0.61
C SER A 378 -28.73 -5.37 -1.86
N THR A 379 -30.01 -4.97 -1.84
CA THR A 379 -30.92 -5.15 -2.97
C THR A 379 -30.47 -4.34 -4.20
N HIS A 380 -30.12 -3.10 -4.00
CA HIS A 380 -29.60 -2.22 -5.05
C HIS A 380 -28.26 -2.74 -5.63
N ASP A 381 -27.35 -3.17 -4.76
CA ASP A 381 -26.04 -3.65 -5.18
C ASP A 381 -26.13 -4.97 -5.95
N GLU A 382 -27.04 -5.88 -5.54
CA GLU A 382 -27.32 -7.14 -6.24
C GLU A 382 -27.97 -6.90 -7.61
N GLU A 383 -28.97 -6.02 -7.71
CA GLU A 383 -29.62 -5.67 -8.97
C GLU A 383 -28.60 -5.09 -9.95
N LYS A 384 -27.76 -4.18 -9.49
CA LYS A 384 -26.74 -3.55 -10.31
C LYS A 384 -25.68 -4.53 -10.78
N LEU A 385 -25.23 -5.43 -9.91
CA LEU A 385 -24.29 -6.49 -10.28
C LEU A 385 -24.92 -7.44 -11.30
N ASN A 386 -26.18 -7.86 -11.13
CA ASN A 386 -26.88 -8.75 -12.07
C ASN A 386 -27.02 -8.11 -13.45
N ASN A 387 -27.38 -6.83 -13.53
CA ASN A 387 -27.47 -6.10 -14.80
C ASN A 387 -26.11 -6.04 -15.52
N PHE A 388 -25.01 -5.83 -14.79
CA PHE A 388 -23.67 -5.90 -15.35
C PHE A 388 -23.32 -7.30 -15.88
N LEU A 389 -23.63 -8.35 -15.11
CA LEU A 389 -23.33 -9.73 -15.48
C LEU A 389 -24.12 -10.14 -16.73
N GLU A 390 -25.41 -9.79 -16.82
CA GLU A 390 -26.24 -10.03 -17.99
C GLU A 390 -25.65 -9.36 -19.24
N GLN A 391 -25.26 -8.10 -19.14
CA GLN A 391 -24.63 -7.39 -20.25
C GLN A 391 -23.27 -8.02 -20.63
N ALA A 392 -22.43 -8.38 -19.68
CA ALA A 392 -21.11 -8.97 -19.92
C ALA A 392 -21.21 -10.33 -20.63
N MET A 393 -22.21 -11.16 -20.24
CA MET A 393 -22.48 -12.43 -20.92
C MET A 393 -23.04 -12.20 -22.34
N THR A 394 -24.07 -11.37 -22.49
CA THR A 394 -24.74 -11.12 -23.76
C THR A 394 -23.78 -10.51 -24.79
N SER A 395 -22.87 -9.64 -24.39
CA SER A 395 -21.86 -9.04 -25.26
C SER A 395 -20.65 -9.95 -25.53
N GLY A 396 -20.57 -11.14 -24.94
CA GLY A 396 -19.46 -12.07 -25.08
C GLY A 396 -18.15 -11.57 -24.47
N LEU A 397 -18.23 -10.71 -23.46
CA LEU A 397 -17.06 -10.29 -22.66
C LEU A 397 -16.58 -11.43 -21.78
N VAL A 398 -17.53 -12.16 -21.20
CA VAL A 398 -17.29 -13.33 -20.36
C VAL A 398 -18.05 -14.55 -20.91
N THR A 399 -17.52 -15.74 -20.68
CA THR A 399 -18.09 -17.00 -21.19
C THR A 399 -18.78 -17.83 -20.12
N ASP A 400 -18.36 -17.68 -18.89
CA ASP A 400 -18.93 -18.37 -17.72
C ASP A 400 -18.69 -17.54 -16.45
N GLY A 401 -19.44 -17.80 -15.39
CA GLY A 401 -19.28 -17.06 -14.15
C GLY A 401 -20.06 -17.63 -12.98
N THR A 402 -19.65 -17.26 -11.78
CA THR A 402 -20.36 -17.58 -10.54
C THR A 402 -20.37 -16.36 -9.61
N VAL A 403 -21.41 -16.27 -8.79
CA VAL A 403 -21.60 -15.18 -7.82
C VAL A 403 -21.74 -15.76 -6.42
N ALA A 404 -21.11 -15.09 -5.44
CA ALA A 404 -21.38 -15.31 -4.02
C ALA A 404 -21.84 -14.01 -3.38
N THR A 405 -22.97 -14.06 -2.71
CA THR A 405 -23.55 -12.98 -1.94
C THR A 405 -23.49 -13.32 -0.45
N ASP A 406 -23.49 -12.32 0.42
CA ASP A 406 -23.49 -12.51 1.87
C ASP A 406 -24.82 -13.19 2.31
N GLU A 407 -24.72 -14.35 2.94
CA GLU A 407 -25.68 -15.44 3.03
C GLU A 407 -27.01 -15.18 3.74
N LYS A 408 -27.35 -14.02 4.21
CA LYS A 408 -28.49 -13.89 5.13
C LYS A 408 -29.86 -13.56 4.52
N LYS A 409 -29.97 -13.34 3.21
CA LYS A 409 -31.27 -12.92 2.59
C LYS A 409 -31.49 -13.41 1.16
N ILE A 410 -31.51 -14.69 0.88
CA ILE A 410 -32.03 -15.17 -0.41
C ILE A 410 -33.55 -15.38 -0.27
N LYS A 411 -34.36 -14.51 -0.90
CA LYS A 411 -35.79 -14.77 -1.17
C LYS A 411 -35.92 -15.58 -2.46
N PRO A 412 -36.85 -16.58 -2.54
CA PRO A 412 -36.92 -17.56 -3.63
C PRO A 412 -37.70 -17.09 -4.88
N GLN A 413 -37.59 -15.84 -5.30
CA GLN A 413 -38.44 -15.26 -6.35
C GLN A 413 -37.86 -15.16 -7.77
N LEU A 414 -36.66 -15.71 -8.05
CA LEU A 414 -36.06 -15.66 -9.39
C LEU A 414 -35.86 -17.06 -10.02
N GLN A 415 -36.82 -18.00 -9.82
CA GLN A 415 -36.72 -19.38 -10.34
C GLN A 415 -37.10 -19.57 -11.81
N ASN A 416 -37.50 -18.54 -12.56
CA ASN A 416 -38.03 -18.70 -13.90
C ASN A 416 -37.38 -17.85 -14.97
N GLN A 417 -36.04 -17.86 -15.09
CA GLN A 417 -35.37 -17.34 -16.30
C GLN A 417 -34.20 -18.23 -16.72
N PRO A 418 -34.03 -18.50 -18.04
CA PRO A 418 -33.09 -19.49 -18.58
C PRO A 418 -31.69 -18.94 -18.81
N LEU A 419 -31.13 -18.11 -17.93
CA LEU A 419 -29.72 -17.76 -17.90
C LEU A 419 -29.08 -18.62 -16.82
N GLN A 420 -28.39 -19.67 -17.25
CA GLN A 420 -27.66 -20.58 -16.38
C GLN A 420 -26.39 -19.91 -15.81
N PHE A 421 -26.54 -18.88 -14.97
CA PHE A 421 -25.58 -18.74 -13.91
C PHE A 421 -25.76 -19.91 -12.96
N SER A 422 -24.78 -20.77 -12.82
CA SER A 422 -24.80 -21.77 -11.77
C SER A 422 -24.84 -21.00 -10.44
N ARG A 423 -26.05 -20.81 -9.91
CA ARG A 423 -26.23 -20.36 -8.53
C ARG A 423 -25.72 -21.49 -7.64
N GLY A 424 -24.38 -21.51 -7.47
CA GLY A 424 -23.76 -22.30 -6.44
C GLY A 424 -24.32 -21.78 -5.13
N GLY A 425 -25.25 -22.55 -4.53
CA GLY A 425 -25.67 -22.30 -3.17
C GLY A 425 -24.46 -22.08 -2.31
N THR A 426 -24.50 -21.05 -1.45
CA THR A 426 -23.51 -20.72 -0.43
C THR A 426 -22.17 -21.39 -0.66
N SER A 427 -21.35 -20.81 -1.58
CA SER A 427 -20.05 -21.40 -1.84
C SER A 427 -19.05 -20.84 -0.81
N PRO A 428 -18.81 -21.55 0.31
CA PRO A 428 -17.70 -21.22 1.24
C PRO A 428 -16.36 -21.20 0.50
N GLY A 429 -16.34 -21.72 -0.74
CA GLY A 429 -15.20 -21.75 -1.63
C GLY A 429 -14.81 -20.38 -2.19
N LEU A 430 -15.74 -19.51 -2.57
CA LEU A 430 -15.37 -18.25 -3.25
C LEU A 430 -14.72 -17.25 -2.29
N GLY A 431 -15.21 -17.13 -1.07
CA GLY A 431 -14.56 -16.36 0.00
C GLY A 431 -13.19 -16.92 0.36
N LYS A 432 -13.06 -18.26 0.43
CA LYS A 432 -11.76 -18.92 0.63
C LYS A 432 -10.83 -18.72 -0.56
N LEU A 433 -11.34 -18.76 -1.79
CA LEU A 433 -10.58 -18.48 -3.00
C LEU A 433 -10.06 -17.04 -3.00
N LYS A 434 -10.91 -16.07 -2.69
CA LYS A 434 -10.48 -14.66 -2.53
C LYS A 434 -9.36 -14.54 -1.51
N THR A 435 -9.56 -15.05 -0.27
CA THR A 435 -8.55 -15.00 0.79
C THR A 435 -7.26 -15.75 0.40
N ALA A 436 -7.38 -16.82 -0.36
CA ALA A 436 -6.24 -17.59 -0.86
C ALA A 436 -5.46 -16.80 -1.92
N LEU A 437 -6.15 -16.17 -2.87
CA LEU A 437 -5.54 -15.32 -3.90
C LEU A 437 -4.84 -14.11 -3.28
N GLU A 438 -5.45 -13.48 -2.27
CA GLU A 438 -4.86 -12.39 -1.49
C GLU A 438 -3.55 -12.77 -0.81
N ARG A 439 -3.38 -14.04 -0.42
CA ARG A 439 -2.20 -14.56 0.29
C ARG A 439 -1.12 -15.11 -0.62
N MET A 440 -1.36 -15.21 -1.92
CA MET A 440 -0.36 -15.70 -2.86
C MET A 440 0.77 -14.67 -3.04
N PRO A 441 2.06 -15.11 -3.01
CA PRO A 441 3.21 -14.21 -3.17
C PRO A 441 3.42 -13.73 -4.62
N MET A 442 2.56 -14.08 -5.53
CA MET A 442 2.59 -13.64 -6.94
C MET A 442 1.33 -12.85 -7.24
N PRO A 443 1.34 -11.55 -7.04
CA PRO A 443 0.27 -10.73 -7.59
C PRO A 443 0.52 -10.57 -9.09
N VAL A 444 -0.32 -11.16 -9.91
CA VAL A 444 -0.54 -10.59 -11.23
C VAL A 444 -1.58 -9.48 -11.02
N PHE A 445 -1.18 -8.46 -10.29
CA PHE A 445 -1.95 -7.23 -10.19
C PHE A 445 -1.74 -6.45 -11.47
N ILE A 446 -2.81 -6.05 -12.15
CA ILE A 446 -2.74 -4.85 -12.99
C ILE A 446 -2.88 -3.69 -12.00
N PRO A 447 -1.81 -2.94 -11.69
CA PRO A 447 -1.97 -1.68 -11.00
C PRO A 447 -2.90 -0.82 -11.84
N SER A 448 -3.89 -0.19 -11.22
CA SER A 448 -4.77 0.77 -11.90
C SER A 448 -3.99 1.84 -12.69
N GLY A 449 -2.74 2.13 -12.36
CA GLY A 449 -1.86 3.02 -13.11
C GLY A 449 -1.26 2.45 -14.42
N VAL A 450 -1.35 1.15 -14.70
CA VAL A 450 -0.91 0.58 -16.00
C VAL A 450 -1.98 0.70 -17.07
N LEU A 451 -3.23 0.95 -16.67
CA LEU A 451 -4.37 1.14 -17.58
C LEU A 451 -4.57 2.62 -17.98
N GLU A 452 -3.80 3.54 -17.41
CA GLU A 452 -3.85 4.99 -17.72
C GLU A 452 -2.65 5.46 -18.59
N ALA A 453 -1.78 4.53 -19.03
CA ALA A 453 -0.64 4.83 -19.92
C ALA A 453 -0.96 4.29 -21.37
#